data_d07777fc49e0498f7aedc132e693fb51
#
_entry.id   d07777fc49e0498f7aedc132e693fb51
#
_cell.length_a   1.000
_cell.length_b   1.000
_cell.length_c   1.000
_cell.angle_alpha   90.00
_cell.angle_beta   90.00
_cell.angle_gamma   90.00
#
_symmetry.space_group_name_H-M   'P 1'
#
loop_
_entity.id
_entity.type
_entity.pdbx_description
1 polymer ?
#
loop_
_entity_poly.entity_id
_entity_poly.type
_entity_poly.pdbx_seq_one_letter_code
_entity_poly.pdbx_strand_id
1 'polypeptide(L)'
;SCFYAFSIWIGLGVQGVYLLIQKLMKKELKPSLALGTTVILAGVPILMGAQNWDDHDRSERSVAHSLAYNYLYPLDKNAILFVYGDNDTYPLWGLQETENFRDDVKIANLTLAASPWNLEQLLRKTYNAAGIPSDLKPKDFQSGSNDQIFVVGGSIKNIFDQLNSFIKPESNQTLTSLSEMPIEQVSQYLTDQELDPNQIMSVYNNLKPLEKYLTQDYMTAKEAMDFILNNKLAEKQALADYFGYPIGGANYLPVSKIVVPVNKANALKYGIVNPKDADKMVDSITIDIKSSSMFKNNLLMLSMLAKYNWDRPIYFSGGGVSDPENTFF
;
A
#
# COMPACT_ATOMS: atom_id res chain seq x y z
N SER A 1 10.56 -5.19 -24.98
CA SER A 1 11.35 -6.35 -25.47
C SER A 1 10.69 -7.05 -26.66
N CYS A 2 9.36 -7.18 -26.73
CA CYS A 2 8.67 -7.84 -27.85
C CYS A 2 8.92 -7.16 -29.22
N PHE A 3 8.90 -5.84 -29.26
CA PHE A 3 9.17 -5.10 -30.49
C PHE A 3 10.62 -5.26 -30.99
N TYR A 4 11.57 -5.38 -30.08
CA TYR A 4 12.96 -5.64 -30.44
C TYR A 4 13.13 -7.02 -31.09
N ALA A 5 12.53 -8.06 -30.50
CA ALA A 5 12.50 -9.39 -31.08
C ALA A 5 11.81 -9.40 -32.45
N PHE A 6 10.69 -8.69 -32.60
CA PHE A 6 9.95 -8.57 -33.85
C PHE A 6 10.77 -7.90 -34.94
N SER A 7 11.57 -6.89 -34.64
CA SER A 7 12.45 -6.24 -35.61
C SER A 7 13.51 -7.19 -36.20
N ILE A 8 14.00 -8.13 -35.38
CA ILE A 8 14.92 -9.19 -35.87
C ILE A 8 14.19 -10.10 -36.86
N TRP A 9 12.93 -10.48 -36.58
CA TRP A 9 12.14 -11.31 -37.50
C TRP A 9 11.87 -10.59 -38.84
N ILE A 10 11.65 -9.28 -38.83
CA ILE A 10 11.51 -8.48 -40.04
C ILE A 10 12.80 -8.54 -40.85
N GLY A 11 13.97 -8.39 -40.21
CA GLY A 11 15.28 -8.51 -40.88
C GLY A 11 15.50 -9.89 -41.52
N LEU A 12 15.15 -10.96 -40.80
CA LEU A 12 15.21 -12.34 -41.32
C LEU A 12 14.21 -12.54 -42.47
N GLY A 13 13.06 -11.85 -42.47
CA GLY A 13 12.06 -11.88 -43.52
C GLY A 13 12.63 -11.39 -44.87
N VAL A 14 13.51 -10.39 -44.86
CA VAL A 14 14.20 -9.92 -46.08
C VAL A 14 15.01 -11.06 -46.73
N GLN A 15 15.77 -11.80 -45.91
CA GLN A 15 16.52 -12.97 -46.38
C GLN A 15 15.59 -14.06 -46.88
N GLY A 16 14.46 -14.30 -46.18
CA GLY A 16 13.43 -15.27 -46.56
C GLY A 16 12.85 -14.95 -47.94
N VAL A 17 12.53 -13.70 -48.21
CA VAL A 17 12.02 -13.24 -49.53
C VAL A 17 13.07 -13.46 -50.63
N TYR A 18 14.33 -13.15 -50.35
CA TYR A 18 15.41 -13.40 -51.29
C TYR A 18 15.53 -14.89 -51.66
N LEU A 19 15.53 -15.79 -50.66
CA LEU A 19 15.59 -17.22 -50.86
C LEU A 19 14.35 -17.76 -51.61
N LEU A 20 13.18 -17.22 -51.34
CA LEU A 20 11.95 -17.56 -52.06
C LEU A 20 12.03 -17.20 -53.55
N ILE A 21 12.52 -16.03 -53.86
CA ILE A 21 12.74 -15.60 -55.26
C ILE A 21 13.73 -16.52 -55.99
N GLN A 22 14.85 -16.89 -55.36
CA GLN A 22 15.81 -17.86 -55.91
C GLN A 22 15.14 -19.21 -56.22
N LYS A 23 14.33 -19.71 -55.28
CA LYS A 23 13.62 -20.99 -55.43
C LYS A 23 12.61 -20.94 -56.61
N LEU A 24 11.87 -19.86 -56.71
CA LEU A 24 10.88 -19.67 -57.77
C LEU A 24 11.53 -19.54 -59.13
N MET A 25 12.65 -18.82 -59.25
CA MET A 25 13.36 -18.60 -60.50
C MET A 25 14.27 -19.78 -60.90
N LYS A 26 14.45 -20.76 -60.01
CA LYS A 26 15.35 -21.93 -60.20
C LYS A 26 16.76 -21.53 -60.63
N LYS A 27 17.24 -20.36 -60.27
CA LYS A 27 18.57 -19.82 -60.54
C LYS A 27 19.13 -19.12 -59.32
N GLU A 28 20.47 -19.21 -59.16
CA GLU A 28 21.17 -18.35 -58.22
C GLU A 28 21.04 -16.89 -58.68
N LEU A 29 20.56 -16.03 -57.79
CA LEU A 29 20.45 -14.62 -58.08
C LEU A 29 21.82 -13.94 -57.94
N LYS A 30 22.13 -13.04 -58.86
CA LYS A 30 23.37 -12.25 -58.75
C LYS A 30 23.37 -11.43 -57.47
N PRO A 31 24.52 -11.23 -56.82
CA PRO A 31 24.61 -10.44 -55.59
C PRO A 31 24.03 -9.02 -55.71
N SER A 32 24.10 -8.45 -56.93
CA SER A 32 23.50 -7.15 -57.23
C SER A 32 21.97 -7.12 -57.10
N LEU A 33 21.29 -8.25 -57.37
CA LEU A 33 19.85 -8.34 -57.25
C LEU A 33 19.46 -8.50 -55.75
N ALA A 34 20.28 -9.23 -54.97
CA ALA A 34 20.11 -9.30 -53.51
C ALA A 34 20.23 -7.92 -52.88
N LEU A 35 21.24 -7.16 -53.28
CA LEU A 35 21.43 -5.79 -52.79
C LEU A 35 20.24 -4.91 -53.17
N GLY A 36 19.77 -5.00 -54.42
CA GLY A 36 18.61 -4.23 -54.90
C GLY A 36 17.34 -4.56 -54.10
N THR A 37 17.07 -5.83 -53.83
CA THR A 37 15.93 -6.25 -53.02
C THR A 37 16.04 -5.70 -51.59
N THR A 38 17.21 -5.75 -50.99
CA THR A 38 17.45 -5.22 -49.64
C THR A 38 17.24 -3.70 -49.63
N VAL A 39 17.72 -2.95 -50.62
CA VAL A 39 17.52 -1.50 -50.71
C VAL A 39 16.04 -1.14 -50.84
N ILE A 40 15.29 -1.88 -51.68
CA ILE A 40 13.85 -1.65 -51.84
C ILE A 40 13.11 -1.91 -50.53
N LEU A 41 13.41 -3.02 -49.84
CA LEU A 41 12.78 -3.36 -48.57
C LEU A 41 13.20 -2.40 -47.44
N ALA A 42 14.40 -1.86 -47.45
CA ALA A 42 14.85 -0.81 -46.55
C ALA A 42 14.09 0.51 -46.75
N GLY A 43 13.47 0.73 -47.90
CA GLY A 43 12.56 1.85 -48.14
C GLY A 43 11.32 1.84 -47.22
N VAL A 44 10.88 0.66 -46.77
CA VAL A 44 9.71 0.54 -45.87
C VAL A 44 9.92 1.23 -44.51
N PRO A 45 11.00 0.94 -43.77
CA PRO A 45 11.25 1.66 -42.53
C PRO A 45 11.53 3.14 -42.69
N ILE A 46 12.15 3.54 -43.82
CA ILE A 46 12.35 4.95 -44.17
C ILE A 46 11.00 5.65 -44.38
N LEU A 47 10.11 5.02 -45.16
CA LEU A 47 8.77 5.55 -45.39
C LEU A 47 7.97 5.62 -44.14
N MET A 48 8.00 4.57 -43.31
CA MET A 48 7.35 4.56 -42.00
C MET A 48 7.89 5.67 -41.10
N GLY A 49 9.19 5.86 -41.02
CA GLY A 49 9.82 6.95 -40.30
C GLY A 49 9.36 8.32 -40.77
N ALA A 50 9.32 8.52 -42.07
CA ALA A 50 8.90 9.80 -42.66
C ALA A 50 7.40 10.10 -42.43
N GLN A 51 6.55 9.09 -42.55
CA GLN A 51 5.10 9.25 -42.36
C GLN A 51 4.67 9.40 -40.90
N ASN A 52 5.41 8.80 -39.97
CA ASN A 52 5.05 8.81 -38.54
C ASN A 52 5.96 9.74 -37.73
N TRP A 53 6.82 10.53 -38.36
CA TRP A 53 7.75 11.40 -37.63
C TRP A 53 7.02 12.38 -36.74
N ASP A 54 5.99 13.03 -37.25
CA ASP A 54 5.18 14.00 -36.53
C ASP A 54 4.47 13.39 -35.32
N ASP A 55 3.89 12.19 -35.48
CA ASP A 55 3.22 11.48 -34.41
C ASP A 55 4.19 11.01 -33.30
N HIS A 56 5.47 10.82 -33.63
CA HIS A 56 6.50 10.32 -32.69
C HIS A 56 7.43 11.43 -32.22
N ASP A 57 7.37 12.61 -32.77
CA ASP A 57 8.13 13.76 -32.28
C ASP A 57 7.55 14.19 -30.91
N ARG A 58 8.38 14.09 -29.86
CA ARG A 58 8.05 14.44 -28.51
C ARG A 58 8.87 15.61 -27.98
N SER A 59 9.61 16.28 -28.83
CA SER A 59 10.54 17.38 -28.51
C SER A 59 9.85 18.53 -27.75
N GLU A 60 8.57 18.81 -28.06
CA GLU A 60 7.80 19.88 -27.46
C GLU A 60 6.83 19.39 -26.37
N ARG A 61 6.83 18.11 -26.03
CA ARG A 61 5.90 17.54 -25.02
C ARG A 61 6.41 17.76 -23.61
N SER A 62 6.13 18.94 -23.06
CA SER A 62 6.56 19.34 -21.71
C SER A 62 5.56 19.01 -20.58
N VAL A 63 4.41 18.35 -20.90
CA VAL A 63 3.33 18.12 -19.91
C VAL A 63 3.82 17.33 -18.71
N ALA A 64 4.56 16.24 -18.90
CA ALA A 64 5.07 15.42 -17.82
C ALA A 64 6.06 16.19 -16.91
N HIS A 65 6.94 17.00 -17.53
CA HIS A 65 7.87 17.87 -16.82
C HIS A 65 7.12 18.94 -16.02
N SER A 66 6.17 19.63 -16.63
CA SER A 66 5.39 20.67 -15.98
C SER A 66 4.55 20.12 -14.82
N LEU A 67 3.97 18.92 -14.99
CA LEU A 67 3.25 18.22 -13.91
C LEU A 67 4.17 17.94 -12.72
N ALA A 68 5.33 17.35 -12.99
CA ALA A 68 6.31 17.03 -11.94
C ALA A 68 6.81 18.29 -11.22
N TYR A 69 7.08 19.34 -11.97
CA TYR A 69 7.50 20.62 -11.40
C TYR A 69 6.43 21.20 -10.50
N ASN A 70 5.18 21.22 -10.93
CA ASN A 70 4.05 21.75 -10.16
C ASN A 70 3.75 20.94 -8.88
N TYR A 71 4.02 19.64 -8.88
CA TYR A 71 3.89 18.81 -7.68
C TYR A 71 5.04 19.06 -6.68
N LEU A 72 6.28 19.14 -7.16
CA LEU A 72 7.44 19.24 -6.29
C LEU A 72 7.73 20.66 -5.79
N TYR A 73 7.48 21.67 -6.63
CA TYR A 73 7.83 23.06 -6.33
C TYR A 73 7.20 23.61 -5.03
N PRO A 74 5.87 23.40 -4.77
CA PRO A 74 5.23 23.97 -3.59
C PRO A 74 5.52 23.21 -2.29
N LEU A 75 6.15 22.03 -2.36
CA LEU A 75 6.37 21.22 -1.17
C LEU A 75 7.40 21.86 -0.23
N ASP A 76 7.20 21.70 1.05
CA ASP A 76 8.16 22.09 2.05
C ASP A 76 9.43 21.26 1.96
N LYS A 77 10.50 21.77 2.55
CA LYS A 77 11.80 21.10 2.54
C LYS A 77 11.73 19.76 3.26
N ASN A 78 12.40 18.76 2.67
CA ASN A 78 12.53 17.41 3.24
C ASN A 78 11.19 16.66 3.40
N ALA A 79 10.17 17.04 2.62
CA ALA A 79 8.85 16.45 2.65
C ALA A 79 8.84 14.96 2.24
N ILE A 80 7.79 14.26 2.64
CA ILE A 80 7.41 12.95 2.12
C ILE A 80 6.19 13.16 1.22
N LEU A 81 6.29 12.78 -0.05
CA LEU A 81 5.19 12.84 -1.00
C LEU A 81 4.73 11.43 -1.34
N PHE A 82 3.53 11.08 -0.92
CA PHE A 82 2.85 9.86 -1.34
C PHE A 82 2.15 10.08 -2.68
N VAL A 83 2.43 9.20 -3.63
CA VAL A 83 1.85 9.23 -4.98
C VAL A 83 1.23 7.89 -5.32
N TYR A 84 0.29 7.88 -6.25
CA TYR A 84 -0.42 6.68 -6.66
C TYR A 84 -0.29 6.45 -8.17
N GLY A 85 0.24 5.29 -8.55
CA GLY A 85 0.39 4.92 -9.96
C GLY A 85 1.59 5.55 -10.68
N ASP A 86 1.78 5.13 -11.91
CA ASP A 86 2.96 5.43 -12.72
C ASP A 86 2.96 6.85 -13.28
N ASN A 87 1.77 7.34 -13.64
CA ASN A 87 1.61 8.66 -14.28
C ASN A 87 2.07 9.81 -13.39
N ASP A 88 1.86 9.69 -12.06
CA ASP A 88 2.36 10.68 -11.10
C ASP A 88 3.86 10.43 -10.80
N THR A 89 4.25 9.17 -10.63
CA THR A 89 5.55 8.80 -10.09
C THR A 89 6.70 9.03 -11.06
N TYR A 90 6.60 8.53 -12.30
CA TYR A 90 7.73 8.56 -13.23
C TYR A 90 8.13 9.96 -13.66
N PRO A 91 7.22 10.92 -13.91
CA PRO A 91 7.61 12.30 -14.13
C PRO A 91 8.38 12.92 -12.97
N LEU A 92 7.95 12.64 -11.72
CA LEU A 92 8.61 13.14 -10.51
C LEU A 92 10.03 12.59 -10.37
N TRP A 93 10.20 11.27 -10.52
CA TRP A 93 11.52 10.66 -10.52
C TRP A 93 12.38 11.17 -11.68
N GLY A 94 11.79 11.32 -12.87
CA GLY A 94 12.49 11.88 -14.03
C GLY A 94 13.08 13.25 -13.72
N LEU A 95 12.31 14.13 -13.11
CA LEU A 95 12.77 15.48 -12.77
C LEU A 95 13.86 15.47 -11.67
N GLN A 96 13.73 14.60 -10.67
CA GLN A 96 14.78 14.43 -9.65
C GLN A 96 16.08 13.88 -10.25
N GLU A 97 15.99 12.88 -11.14
CA GLU A 97 17.15 12.21 -11.73
C GLU A 97 17.88 13.07 -12.77
N THR A 98 17.14 13.83 -13.60
CA THR A 98 17.74 14.57 -14.71
C THR A 98 18.17 15.98 -14.33
N GLU A 99 17.47 16.63 -13.40
CA GLU A 99 17.68 18.02 -13.06
C GLU A 99 18.08 18.23 -11.59
N ASN A 100 18.17 17.16 -10.79
CA ASN A 100 18.36 17.22 -9.33
C ASN A 100 17.36 18.15 -8.63
N PHE A 101 16.15 18.30 -9.24
CA PHE A 101 15.14 19.19 -8.71
C PHE A 101 14.41 18.55 -7.54
N ARG A 102 14.45 19.21 -6.38
CA ARG A 102 13.81 18.75 -5.14
C ARG A 102 14.19 17.31 -4.77
N ASP A 103 15.44 16.97 -4.90
CA ASP A 103 16.05 15.71 -4.49
C ASP A 103 16.02 15.48 -2.97
N ASP A 104 15.60 16.51 -2.22
CA ASP A 104 15.31 16.47 -0.78
C ASP A 104 13.94 15.86 -0.45
N VAL A 105 13.03 15.75 -1.42
CA VAL A 105 11.69 15.20 -1.24
C VAL A 105 11.70 13.68 -1.44
N LYS A 106 11.17 12.94 -0.46
CA LYS A 106 11.01 11.48 -0.58
C LYS A 106 9.71 11.16 -1.30
N ILE A 107 9.80 10.68 -2.53
CA ILE A 107 8.65 10.24 -3.32
C ILE A 107 8.37 8.77 -3.01
N ALA A 108 7.16 8.47 -2.58
CA ALA A 108 6.70 7.14 -2.19
C ALA A 108 5.49 6.73 -3.04
N ASN A 109 5.71 5.85 -4.01
CA ASN A 109 4.62 5.26 -4.79
C ASN A 109 3.92 4.17 -3.96
N LEU A 110 2.66 4.39 -3.59
CA LEU A 110 1.88 3.47 -2.76
C LEU A 110 1.56 2.14 -3.47
N THR A 111 1.42 2.14 -4.78
CA THR A 111 1.22 0.89 -5.55
C THR A 111 2.48 0.01 -5.49
N LEU A 112 3.65 0.60 -5.71
CA LEU A 112 4.93 -0.11 -5.65
C LEU A 112 5.33 -0.48 -4.21
N ALA A 113 4.93 0.32 -3.21
CA ALA A 113 5.19 0.07 -1.80
C ALA A 113 4.53 -1.23 -1.29
N ALA A 114 3.57 -1.80 -2.02
CA ALA A 114 3.05 -3.13 -1.75
C ALA A 114 4.08 -4.25 -2.01
N SER A 115 5.15 -3.97 -2.76
CA SER A 115 6.23 -4.93 -3.03
C SER A 115 7.39 -4.78 -2.05
N PRO A 116 7.96 -5.89 -1.55
CA PRO A 116 9.06 -5.87 -0.57
C PRO A 116 10.27 -5.07 -1.02
N TRP A 117 10.67 -5.18 -2.30
CA TRP A 117 11.86 -4.49 -2.81
C TRP A 117 11.71 -2.97 -2.80
N ASN A 118 10.53 -2.46 -3.17
CA ASN A 118 10.30 -1.01 -3.18
C ASN A 118 10.15 -0.48 -1.75
N LEU A 119 9.44 -1.20 -0.89
CA LEU A 119 9.32 -0.85 0.52
C LEU A 119 10.70 -0.70 1.16
N GLU A 120 11.62 -1.63 0.91
CA GLU A 120 13.01 -1.52 1.39
C GLU A 120 13.73 -0.28 0.88
N GLN A 121 13.52 0.11 -0.40
CA GLN A 121 14.10 1.34 -0.96
C GLN A 121 13.51 2.60 -0.31
N LEU A 122 12.25 2.60 0.04
CA LEU A 122 11.60 3.73 0.70
C LEU A 122 12.14 3.99 2.10
N LEU A 123 12.59 2.94 2.81
CA LEU A 123 13.19 3.05 4.14
C LEU A 123 14.63 3.59 4.11
N ARG A 124 15.28 3.62 2.94
CA ARG A 124 16.66 4.10 2.79
C ARG A 124 16.71 5.56 2.37
N LYS A 125 17.80 6.23 2.73
CA LYS A 125 18.11 7.54 2.16
C LYS A 125 18.30 7.44 0.65
N THR A 126 17.73 8.38 -0.10
CA THR A 126 17.90 8.51 -1.56
C THR A 126 18.27 9.95 -1.85
N TYR A 127 19.43 10.20 -2.47
CA TYR A 127 19.98 11.54 -2.65
C TYR A 127 20.03 12.34 -1.33
N ASN A 128 19.38 13.49 -1.28
CA ASN A 128 19.26 14.29 -0.08
C ASN A 128 18.01 13.95 0.75
N ALA A 129 17.06 13.18 0.19
CA ALA A 129 15.86 12.75 0.91
C ALA A 129 16.17 11.64 1.92
N ALA A 130 15.87 11.88 3.19
CA ALA A 130 15.93 10.85 4.23
C ALA A 130 14.90 9.73 3.93
N GLY A 131 15.19 8.50 4.37
CA GLY A 131 14.24 7.40 4.31
C GLY A 131 12.95 7.72 5.08
N ILE A 132 11.86 7.01 4.76
CA ILE A 132 10.62 7.10 5.53
C ILE A 132 10.90 6.58 6.94
N PRO A 133 10.55 7.34 8.01
CA PRO A 133 10.75 6.89 9.38
C PRO A 133 9.94 5.62 9.66
N SER A 134 10.61 4.55 10.05
CA SER A 134 9.98 3.25 10.28
C SER A 134 10.93 2.34 11.05
N ASP A 135 10.37 1.42 11.84
CA ASP A 135 11.12 0.36 12.53
C ASP A 135 10.99 -1.01 11.83
N LEU A 136 10.32 -1.06 10.67
CA LEU A 136 10.17 -2.26 9.86
C LEU A 136 11.53 -2.81 9.42
N LYS A 137 11.67 -4.12 9.55
CA LYS A 137 12.85 -4.88 9.09
C LYS A 137 12.45 -5.74 7.89
N PRO A 138 13.38 -6.17 7.02
CA PRO A 138 13.06 -6.98 5.85
C PRO A 138 12.18 -8.21 6.16
N LYS A 139 12.39 -8.86 7.30
CA LYS A 139 11.58 -10.00 7.76
C LYS A 139 10.11 -9.68 7.98
N ASP A 140 9.77 -8.40 8.24
CA ASP A 140 8.42 -7.97 8.58
C ASP A 140 7.56 -7.72 7.33
N PHE A 141 8.20 -7.55 6.16
CA PHE A 141 7.52 -7.27 4.89
C PHE A 141 7.95 -8.13 3.70
N GLN A 142 8.82 -9.14 3.90
CA GLN A 142 9.11 -10.11 2.86
C GLN A 142 7.83 -10.87 2.46
N SER A 143 7.86 -11.52 1.29
CA SER A 143 6.73 -12.35 0.85
C SER A 143 6.42 -13.44 1.87
N GLY A 144 5.15 -13.62 2.21
CA GLY A 144 4.71 -14.53 3.26
C GLY A 144 4.73 -13.94 4.68
N SER A 145 5.09 -12.64 4.83
CA SER A 145 5.02 -11.93 6.11
C SER A 145 4.17 -10.69 5.98
N ASN A 146 3.11 -10.59 6.77
CA ASN A 146 2.18 -9.44 6.76
C ASN A 146 1.71 -9.04 5.36
N ASP A 147 1.47 -10.03 4.48
CA ASP A 147 0.98 -9.77 3.12
C ASP A 147 -0.40 -9.14 3.14
N GLN A 148 -1.23 -9.55 4.12
CA GLN A 148 -2.54 -8.98 4.41
C GLN A 148 -2.77 -8.92 5.92
N ILE A 149 -3.27 -7.80 6.40
CA ILE A 149 -3.61 -7.58 7.81
C ILE A 149 -5.12 -7.32 7.87
N PHE A 150 -5.87 -8.23 8.48
CA PHE A 150 -7.31 -8.12 8.65
C PHE A 150 -7.63 -7.13 9.79
N VAL A 151 -8.45 -6.12 9.49
CA VAL A 151 -8.95 -5.15 10.46
C VAL A 151 -10.27 -5.68 11.00
N VAL A 152 -10.24 -6.28 12.18
CA VAL A 152 -11.35 -7.09 12.71
C VAL A 152 -12.12 -6.45 13.87
N GLY A 153 -11.78 -5.22 14.26
CA GLY A 153 -12.37 -4.54 15.42
C GLY A 153 -13.90 -4.45 15.37
N GLY A 154 -14.47 -4.09 14.22
CA GLY A 154 -15.92 -4.05 14.04
C GLY A 154 -16.58 -5.42 14.12
N SER A 155 -15.96 -6.43 13.54
CA SER A 155 -16.47 -7.82 13.58
C SER A 155 -16.44 -8.39 14.99
N ILE A 156 -15.35 -8.20 15.71
CA ILE A 156 -15.22 -8.64 17.11
C ILE A 156 -16.28 -8.00 17.96
N LYS A 157 -16.48 -6.69 17.85
CA LYS A 157 -17.49 -5.97 18.61
C LYS A 157 -18.89 -6.52 18.37
N ASN A 158 -19.25 -6.72 17.10
CA ASN A 158 -20.55 -7.29 16.74
C ASN A 158 -20.75 -8.68 17.34
N ILE A 159 -19.74 -9.54 17.34
CA ILE A 159 -19.82 -10.88 17.91
C ILE A 159 -20.00 -10.80 19.43
N PHE A 160 -19.26 -9.94 20.11
CA PHE A 160 -19.42 -9.74 21.55
C PHE A 160 -20.80 -9.17 21.91
N ASP A 161 -21.32 -8.22 21.14
CA ASP A 161 -22.65 -7.65 21.36
C ASP A 161 -23.72 -8.73 21.17
N GLN A 162 -23.56 -9.61 20.19
CA GLN A 162 -24.46 -10.76 19.99
C GLN A 162 -24.36 -11.76 21.15
N LEU A 163 -23.15 -12.16 21.54
CA LEU A 163 -22.96 -13.06 22.69
C LEU A 163 -23.56 -12.47 24.00
N ASN A 164 -23.36 -11.17 24.23
CA ASN A 164 -23.94 -10.47 25.33
C ASN A 164 -25.49 -10.46 25.29
N SER A 165 -26.08 -10.32 24.12
CA SER A 165 -27.54 -10.36 23.95
C SER A 165 -28.13 -11.74 24.26
N PHE A 166 -27.39 -12.82 23.96
CA PHE A 166 -27.78 -14.19 24.30
C PHE A 166 -27.65 -14.47 25.80
N ILE A 167 -26.66 -13.86 26.46
CA ILE A 167 -26.38 -14.12 27.89
C ILE A 167 -27.22 -13.24 28.81
N LYS A 168 -27.69 -12.06 28.37
CA LYS A 168 -28.48 -11.10 29.18
C LYS A 168 -29.65 -10.50 28.41
N PRO A 169 -30.77 -11.23 28.21
CA PRO A 169 -31.87 -10.68 27.39
C PRO A 169 -32.67 -9.57 28.07
N GLU A 170 -32.67 -9.39 29.38
CA GLU A 170 -33.68 -8.55 30.09
C GLU A 170 -33.21 -7.76 31.34
N SER A 171 -31.97 -7.56 31.64
CA SER A 171 -31.62 -6.77 32.84
C SER A 171 -31.05 -5.39 32.48
N ASN A 172 -31.76 -4.33 32.92
CA ASN A 172 -31.27 -2.92 32.96
C ASN A 172 -30.09 -2.73 33.96
N GLN A 173 -29.33 -3.78 34.27
CA GLN A 173 -28.14 -3.70 35.10
C GLN A 173 -26.91 -3.50 34.24
N THR A 174 -26.09 -2.53 34.64
CA THR A 174 -24.76 -2.23 34.11
C THR A 174 -24.02 -3.52 33.70
N LEU A 175 -23.51 -3.56 32.47
CA LEU A 175 -22.70 -4.64 31.92
C LEU A 175 -21.62 -5.07 32.93
N THR A 176 -21.89 -6.09 33.71
CA THR A 176 -20.85 -6.88 34.35
C THR A 176 -20.14 -7.61 33.20
N SER A 177 -18.83 -7.56 33.18
CA SER A 177 -18.05 -8.18 32.11
C SER A 177 -18.41 -9.69 32.04
N LEU A 178 -18.37 -10.26 30.85
CA LEU A 178 -18.52 -11.71 30.66
C LEU A 178 -17.53 -12.51 31.52
N SER A 179 -16.40 -11.90 31.90
CA SER A 179 -15.39 -12.44 32.78
C SER A 179 -15.86 -12.61 34.22
N GLU A 180 -16.92 -11.91 34.66
CA GLU A 180 -17.45 -11.94 36.02
C GLU A 180 -18.61 -12.92 36.21
N MET A 181 -19.13 -13.51 35.10
CA MET A 181 -20.21 -14.51 35.21
C MET A 181 -19.65 -15.92 35.46
N PRO A 182 -20.20 -16.67 36.42
CA PRO A 182 -19.89 -18.09 36.57
C PRO A 182 -20.23 -18.87 35.31
N ILE A 183 -19.30 -19.71 34.86
CA ILE A 183 -19.42 -20.55 33.65
C ILE A 183 -20.71 -21.40 33.67
N GLU A 184 -21.13 -21.86 34.83
CA GLU A 184 -22.35 -22.65 35.03
C GLU A 184 -23.62 -21.88 34.66
N GLN A 185 -23.68 -20.57 34.99
CA GLN A 185 -24.83 -19.73 34.63
C GLN A 185 -24.91 -19.45 33.14
N VAL A 186 -23.76 -19.23 32.51
CA VAL A 186 -23.68 -19.05 31.06
C VAL A 186 -24.13 -20.34 30.33
N SER A 187 -23.63 -21.48 30.75
CA SER A 187 -23.98 -22.79 30.17
C SER A 187 -25.47 -23.13 30.33
N GLN A 188 -26.06 -22.87 31.51
CA GLN A 188 -27.48 -23.11 31.75
C GLN A 188 -28.37 -22.25 30.83
N TYR A 189 -28.08 -20.98 30.77
CA TYR A 189 -28.83 -20.03 29.92
C TYR A 189 -28.81 -20.43 28.44
N LEU A 190 -27.65 -20.86 27.91
CA LEU A 190 -27.51 -21.28 26.53
C LEU A 190 -28.28 -22.56 26.22
N THR A 191 -28.34 -23.49 27.17
CA THR A 191 -29.13 -24.73 27.07
C THR A 191 -30.61 -24.40 27.00
N ASP A 192 -31.09 -23.43 27.79
CA ASP A 192 -32.49 -23.01 27.81
C ASP A 192 -32.94 -22.33 26.51
N GLN A 193 -32.00 -21.84 25.70
CA GLN A 193 -32.26 -21.22 24.37
C GLN A 193 -32.06 -22.18 23.17
N GLU A 194 -31.93 -23.49 23.41
CA GLU A 194 -31.65 -24.52 22.38
C GLU A 194 -30.36 -24.27 21.59
N LEU A 195 -29.42 -23.48 22.13
CA LEU A 195 -28.12 -23.21 21.53
C LEU A 195 -27.10 -24.26 22.02
N ASP A 196 -26.17 -24.68 21.15
CA ASP A 196 -25.10 -25.59 21.56
C ASP A 196 -24.12 -24.86 22.50
N PRO A 197 -24.14 -25.17 23.82
CA PRO A 197 -23.30 -24.50 24.80
C PRO A 197 -21.80 -24.63 24.50
N ASN A 198 -21.39 -25.76 23.87
CA ASN A 198 -19.99 -26.04 23.63
C ASN A 198 -19.45 -25.12 22.52
N GLN A 199 -20.22 -24.87 21.46
CA GLN A 199 -19.83 -23.95 20.41
C GLN A 199 -19.72 -22.52 20.90
N ILE A 200 -20.70 -22.05 21.68
CA ILE A 200 -20.70 -20.68 22.19
C ILE A 200 -19.59 -20.48 23.23
N MET A 201 -19.37 -21.45 24.10
CA MET A 201 -18.25 -21.40 25.06
C MET A 201 -16.90 -21.43 24.38
N SER A 202 -16.76 -22.15 23.27
CA SER A 202 -15.54 -22.12 22.44
C SER A 202 -15.29 -20.72 21.87
N VAL A 203 -16.32 -20.11 21.26
CA VAL A 203 -16.24 -18.73 20.72
C VAL A 203 -15.92 -17.74 21.85
N TYR A 204 -16.61 -17.84 22.96
CA TYR A 204 -16.38 -17.01 24.15
C TYR A 204 -14.92 -17.09 24.62
N ASN A 205 -14.42 -18.28 24.86
CA ASN A 205 -13.06 -18.50 25.37
C ASN A 205 -12.01 -17.99 24.40
N ASN A 206 -12.25 -18.11 23.07
CA ASN A 206 -11.35 -17.61 22.06
C ASN A 206 -11.34 -16.08 21.98
N LEU A 207 -12.47 -15.44 22.26
CA LEU A 207 -12.59 -13.99 22.20
C LEU A 207 -12.27 -13.28 23.53
N LYS A 208 -12.35 -13.96 24.66
CA LYS A 208 -12.05 -13.40 25.99
C LYS A 208 -10.71 -12.63 26.06
N PRO A 209 -9.61 -13.08 25.46
CA PRO A 209 -8.35 -12.32 25.42
C PRO A 209 -8.48 -10.95 24.74
N LEU A 210 -9.52 -10.75 23.93
CA LEU A 210 -9.76 -9.54 23.14
C LEU A 210 -10.68 -8.53 23.85
N GLU A 211 -11.21 -8.86 25.03
CA GLU A 211 -12.18 -8.03 25.76
C GLU A 211 -11.68 -6.59 25.98
N LYS A 212 -10.38 -6.41 26.22
CA LYS A 212 -9.78 -5.07 26.36
C LYS A 212 -9.97 -4.18 25.13
N TYR A 213 -10.02 -4.78 23.91
CA TYR A 213 -10.21 -4.03 22.65
C TYR A 213 -11.68 -3.71 22.36
N LEU A 214 -12.60 -4.23 23.16
CA LEU A 214 -14.02 -3.90 23.09
C LEU A 214 -14.35 -2.66 23.92
N THR A 215 -13.67 -2.51 25.05
CA THR A 215 -13.78 -1.32 25.90
C THR A 215 -12.94 -0.16 25.38
N GLN A 216 -11.80 -0.46 24.77
CA GLN A 216 -10.92 0.49 24.13
C GLN A 216 -10.90 0.20 22.62
N ASP A 217 -11.76 0.89 21.86
CA ASP A 217 -11.95 0.68 20.41
C ASP A 217 -10.85 1.32 19.53
N TYR A 218 -9.76 1.76 20.14
CA TYR A 218 -8.61 2.37 19.46
C TYR A 218 -7.27 1.84 20.00
N MET A 219 -6.23 2.00 19.20
CA MET A 219 -4.82 1.85 19.57
C MET A 219 -4.04 3.07 19.14
N THR A 220 -2.96 3.40 19.82
CA THR A 220 -1.96 4.28 19.25
C THR A 220 -1.28 3.60 18.05
N ALA A 221 -0.78 4.37 17.10
CA ALA A 221 -0.05 3.81 15.95
C ALA A 221 1.10 2.88 16.39
N LYS A 222 1.77 3.22 17.49
CA LYS A 222 2.84 2.39 18.07
C LYS A 222 2.30 1.07 18.62
N GLU A 223 1.25 1.09 19.42
CA GLU A 223 0.62 -0.14 19.95
C GLU A 223 0.12 -1.05 18.84
N ALA A 224 -0.47 -0.47 17.77
CA ALA A 224 -0.92 -1.22 16.60
C ALA A 224 0.26 -1.90 15.89
N MET A 225 1.39 -1.20 15.71
CA MET A 225 2.59 -1.80 15.15
C MET A 225 3.18 -2.88 16.04
N ASP A 226 3.27 -2.65 17.35
CA ASP A 226 3.76 -3.63 18.32
C ASP A 226 2.87 -4.88 18.29
N PHE A 227 1.54 -4.71 18.19
CA PHE A 227 0.60 -5.82 18.03
C PHE A 227 0.82 -6.59 16.73
N ILE A 228 0.92 -5.89 15.59
CA ILE A 228 1.11 -6.52 14.26
C ILE A 228 2.44 -7.29 14.21
N LEU A 229 3.52 -6.76 14.75
CA LEU A 229 4.85 -7.36 14.65
C LEU A 229 5.10 -8.47 15.68
N ASN A 230 4.32 -8.56 16.76
CA ASN A 230 4.47 -9.60 17.75
C ASN A 230 3.55 -10.79 17.48
N ASN A 231 4.06 -11.80 16.79
CA ASN A 231 3.29 -13.01 16.44
C ASN A 231 3.09 -13.99 17.60
N LYS A 232 3.58 -13.69 18.80
CA LYS A 232 3.46 -14.56 19.97
C LYS A 232 2.34 -14.14 20.94
N LEU A 233 1.59 -13.10 20.60
CA LEU A 233 0.48 -12.63 21.44
C LEU A 233 -0.66 -13.66 21.45
N ALA A 234 -1.15 -13.99 22.65
CA ALA A 234 -2.28 -14.91 22.83
C ALA A 234 -3.55 -14.38 22.14
N GLU A 235 -3.77 -13.08 22.21
CA GLU A 235 -4.87 -12.38 21.55
C GLU A 235 -4.84 -12.57 20.03
N LYS A 236 -3.66 -12.56 19.44
CA LYS A 236 -3.50 -12.75 18.00
C LYS A 236 -3.75 -14.20 17.60
N GLN A 237 -3.30 -15.16 18.43
CA GLN A 237 -3.58 -16.57 18.21
C GLN A 237 -5.09 -16.83 18.29
N ALA A 238 -5.78 -16.24 19.26
CA ALA A 238 -7.23 -16.33 19.40
C ALA A 238 -7.96 -15.81 18.13
N LEU A 239 -7.48 -14.72 17.52
CA LEU A 239 -8.01 -14.22 16.25
C LEU A 239 -7.76 -15.19 15.11
N ALA A 240 -6.56 -15.76 15.03
CA ALA A 240 -6.21 -16.71 13.99
C ALA A 240 -7.07 -17.99 14.08
N ASP A 241 -7.28 -18.48 15.28
CA ASP A 241 -8.10 -19.67 15.54
C ASP A 241 -9.58 -19.40 15.22
N TYR A 242 -10.08 -18.19 15.53
CA TYR A 242 -11.46 -17.80 15.24
C TYR A 242 -11.72 -17.58 13.75
N PHE A 243 -10.88 -16.81 13.07
CA PHE A 243 -11.05 -16.48 11.65
C PHE A 243 -10.51 -17.55 10.68
N GLY A 244 -9.74 -18.51 11.16
CA GLY A 244 -9.25 -19.66 10.40
C GLY A 244 -8.03 -19.36 9.50
N TYR A 245 -7.40 -18.20 9.62
CA TYR A 245 -6.20 -17.84 8.86
C TYR A 245 -4.98 -17.81 9.77
N PRO A 246 -3.96 -18.67 9.54
CA PRO A 246 -2.78 -18.75 10.39
C PRO A 246 -1.95 -17.47 10.29
N ILE A 247 -1.33 -17.08 11.39
CA ILE A 247 -0.42 -15.95 11.48
C ILE A 247 0.81 -16.19 10.60
N GLY A 248 1.19 -15.18 9.82
CA GLY A 248 2.33 -15.24 8.91
C GLY A 248 2.11 -14.32 7.73
N GLY A 249 1.70 -14.87 6.59
CA GLY A 249 1.21 -14.08 5.45
C GLY A 249 -0.04 -13.28 5.78
N ALA A 250 -0.97 -13.87 6.55
CA ALA A 250 -2.09 -13.19 7.19
C ALA A 250 -1.70 -12.68 8.59
N ASN A 251 -2.27 -11.55 8.98
CA ASN A 251 -2.15 -10.97 10.31
C ASN A 251 -3.46 -10.27 10.71
N TYR A 252 -3.53 -9.74 11.92
CA TYR A 252 -4.75 -9.16 12.46
C TYR A 252 -4.50 -7.83 13.17
N LEU A 253 -5.49 -6.94 13.12
CA LEU A 253 -5.58 -5.73 13.92
C LEU A 253 -6.97 -5.69 14.61
N PRO A 254 -7.03 -5.73 15.94
CA PRO A 254 -8.29 -5.88 16.67
C PRO A 254 -9.09 -4.58 16.82
N VAL A 255 -8.62 -3.49 16.27
CA VAL A 255 -9.30 -2.17 16.29
C VAL A 255 -9.32 -1.56 14.91
N SER A 256 -10.27 -0.69 14.63
CA SER A 256 -10.33 0.10 13.39
C SER A 256 -9.81 1.52 13.57
N LYS A 257 -9.67 2.02 14.80
CA LYS A 257 -9.25 3.39 15.07
C LYS A 257 -7.80 3.45 15.55
N ILE A 258 -7.02 4.27 14.88
CA ILE A 258 -5.61 4.51 15.20
C ILE A 258 -5.45 5.96 15.67
N VAL A 259 -4.83 6.12 16.83
CA VAL A 259 -4.53 7.43 17.41
C VAL A 259 -3.06 7.76 17.21
N VAL A 260 -2.80 8.92 16.64
CA VAL A 260 -1.45 9.47 16.44
C VAL A 260 -1.29 10.70 17.32
N PRO A 261 -0.41 10.70 18.31
CA PRO A 261 -0.14 11.87 19.14
C PRO A 261 0.51 12.98 18.33
N VAL A 262 0.17 14.23 18.63
CA VAL A 262 0.71 15.42 17.96
C VAL A 262 1.86 16.00 18.77
N ASN A 263 3.06 16.05 18.20
CA ASN A 263 4.16 16.82 18.77
C ASN A 263 4.05 18.29 18.34
N LYS A 264 3.30 19.08 19.11
CA LYS A 264 3.01 20.48 18.80
C LYS A 264 4.27 21.33 18.62
N ALA A 265 5.29 21.07 19.42
CA ALA A 265 6.54 21.81 19.35
C ALA A 265 7.27 21.57 18.02
N ASN A 266 7.34 20.31 17.57
CA ASN A 266 7.93 19.99 16.29
C ASN A 266 7.08 20.46 15.12
N ALA A 267 5.75 20.31 15.18
CA ALA A 267 4.86 20.76 14.12
C ALA A 267 5.01 22.26 13.82
N LEU A 268 5.21 23.08 14.86
CA LEU A 268 5.50 24.52 14.72
C LEU A 268 6.93 24.75 14.24
N LYS A 269 7.91 24.05 14.84
CA LYS A 269 9.34 24.22 14.53
C LYS A 269 9.65 23.91 13.05
N TYR A 270 9.05 22.87 12.50
CA TYR A 270 9.29 22.42 11.13
C TYR A 270 8.27 22.97 10.12
N GLY A 271 7.41 23.90 10.55
CA GLY A 271 6.49 24.60 9.66
C GLY A 271 5.29 23.77 9.17
N ILE A 272 5.04 22.60 9.77
CA ILE A 272 3.87 21.75 9.42
C ILE A 272 2.58 22.48 9.77
N VAL A 273 2.58 23.24 10.86
CA VAL A 273 1.47 24.11 11.26
C VAL A 273 1.96 25.56 11.29
N ASN A 274 1.18 26.46 10.69
CA ASN A 274 1.49 27.88 10.74
C ASN A 274 1.38 28.37 12.19
N PRO A 275 2.33 29.18 12.71
CA PRO A 275 2.26 29.72 14.06
C PRO A 275 0.96 30.47 14.40
N LYS A 276 0.27 31.02 13.38
CA LYS A 276 -1.04 31.68 13.55
C LYS A 276 -2.17 30.72 13.92
N ASP A 277 -2.00 29.42 13.65
CA ASP A 277 -2.98 28.37 13.91
C ASP A 277 -2.56 27.46 15.08
N ALA A 278 -1.58 27.89 15.87
CA ALA A 278 -1.06 27.11 17.00
C ALA A 278 -2.13 26.80 18.06
N ASP A 279 -3.09 27.70 18.26
CA ASP A 279 -4.21 27.56 19.18
C ASP A 279 -5.25 26.51 18.74
N LYS A 280 -5.26 26.17 17.44
CA LYS A 280 -6.16 25.15 16.86
C LYS A 280 -5.58 23.73 16.91
N MET A 281 -4.33 23.58 17.37
CA MET A 281 -3.66 22.27 17.38
C MET A 281 -4.29 21.34 18.42
N VAL A 282 -4.65 20.15 17.96
CA VAL A 282 -5.14 19.05 18.80
C VAL A 282 -3.98 18.29 19.45
N ASP A 283 -4.26 17.49 20.48
CA ASP A 283 -3.23 16.67 21.14
C ASP A 283 -2.98 15.35 20.41
N SER A 284 -3.97 14.89 19.65
CA SER A 284 -3.87 13.68 18.83
C SER A 284 -4.82 13.74 17.64
N ILE A 285 -4.48 12.97 16.60
CA ILE A 285 -5.33 12.74 15.43
C ILE A 285 -5.81 11.30 15.49
N THR A 286 -7.10 11.08 15.25
CA THR A 286 -7.69 9.74 15.14
C THR A 286 -7.93 9.42 13.67
N ILE A 287 -7.41 8.29 13.22
CA ILE A 287 -7.60 7.75 11.88
C ILE A 287 -8.54 6.55 12.00
N ASP A 288 -9.63 6.57 11.26
CA ASP A 288 -10.60 5.48 11.20
C ASP A 288 -10.35 4.62 9.95
N ILE A 289 -9.83 3.41 10.14
CA ILE A 289 -9.56 2.47 9.06
C ILE A 289 -10.89 1.84 8.64
N LYS A 290 -11.41 2.26 7.50
CA LYS A 290 -12.69 1.78 6.98
C LYS A 290 -12.56 0.48 6.19
N SER A 291 -11.38 0.19 5.69
CA SER A 291 -11.10 -1.07 4.98
C SER A 291 -11.07 -2.25 5.93
N SER A 292 -11.62 -3.39 5.51
CA SER A 292 -11.56 -4.65 6.25
C SER A 292 -10.16 -5.29 6.26
N SER A 293 -9.24 -4.78 5.45
CA SER A 293 -7.87 -5.28 5.40
C SER A 293 -6.88 -4.20 4.97
N MET A 294 -5.64 -4.35 5.40
CA MET A 294 -4.49 -3.55 5.03
C MET A 294 -3.45 -4.42 4.34
N PHE A 295 -2.67 -3.81 3.45
CA PHE A 295 -1.55 -4.45 2.75
C PHE A 295 -0.22 -3.81 3.14
N LYS A 296 0.89 -4.22 2.54
CA LYS A 296 2.23 -3.74 2.88
C LYS A 296 2.42 -2.22 2.74
N ASN A 297 1.77 -1.59 1.78
CA ASN A 297 1.75 -0.12 1.65
C ASN A 297 1.10 0.55 2.87
N ASN A 298 -0.02 0.02 3.36
CA ASN A 298 -0.67 0.52 4.57
C ASN A 298 0.18 0.22 5.82
N LEU A 299 0.85 -0.94 5.87
CA LEU A 299 1.78 -1.28 6.94
C LEU A 299 2.95 -0.27 7.00
N LEU A 300 3.50 0.14 5.85
CA LEU A 300 4.51 1.18 5.79
C LEU A 300 3.99 2.49 6.36
N MET A 301 2.78 2.92 5.96
CA MET A 301 2.17 4.16 6.44
C MET A 301 1.91 4.12 7.94
N LEU A 302 1.37 3.01 8.45
CA LEU A 302 1.15 2.81 9.89
C LEU A 302 2.48 2.83 10.67
N SER A 303 3.51 2.17 10.15
CA SER A 303 4.84 2.16 10.75
C SER A 303 5.47 3.56 10.76
N MET A 304 5.28 4.32 9.67
CA MET A 304 5.69 5.72 9.61
C MET A 304 5.00 6.54 10.70
N LEU A 305 3.68 6.41 10.84
CA LEU A 305 2.90 7.13 11.85
C LEU A 305 3.29 6.73 13.29
N ALA A 306 3.62 5.47 13.51
CA ALA A 306 4.09 4.98 14.81
C ALA A 306 5.42 5.64 15.24
N LYS A 307 6.21 6.09 14.27
CA LYS A 307 7.51 6.73 14.48
C LYS A 307 7.53 8.21 14.14
N TYR A 308 6.41 8.75 13.72
CA TYR A 308 6.29 10.12 13.26
C TYR A 308 6.41 11.11 14.42
N ASN A 309 7.39 11.97 14.33
CA ASN A 309 7.69 12.97 15.36
C ASN A 309 7.34 14.40 14.91
N TRP A 310 6.53 14.52 13.86
CA TRP A 310 6.14 15.83 13.31
C TRP A 310 7.32 16.70 12.89
N ASP A 311 8.36 16.07 12.35
CA ASP A 311 9.60 16.73 11.93
C ASP A 311 9.75 16.82 10.40
N ARG A 312 8.81 16.23 9.65
CA ARG A 312 8.77 16.25 8.18
C ARG A 312 7.34 16.42 7.68
N PRO A 313 7.08 17.36 6.76
CA PRO A 313 5.78 17.47 6.13
C PRO A 313 5.42 16.24 5.30
N ILE A 314 4.14 15.86 5.30
CA ILE A 314 3.60 14.75 4.53
C ILE A 314 2.56 15.30 3.56
N TYR A 315 2.68 14.89 2.29
CA TYR A 315 1.79 15.28 1.21
C TYR A 315 1.29 14.06 0.44
N PHE A 316 0.12 14.20 -0.18
CA PHE A 316 -0.46 13.20 -1.05
C PHE A 316 -0.78 13.83 -2.40
N SER A 317 -0.49 13.11 -3.51
CA SER A 317 -0.95 13.52 -4.83
C SER A 317 -2.45 13.31 -4.97
N GLY A 318 -3.12 14.17 -5.76
CA GLY A 318 -4.57 14.15 -5.92
C GLY A 318 -5.15 12.84 -6.48
N GLY A 319 -4.35 12.04 -7.19
CA GLY A 319 -4.77 10.74 -7.72
C GLY A 319 -4.99 9.66 -6.66
N GLY A 320 -4.38 9.82 -5.46
CA GLY A 320 -4.50 8.84 -4.36
C GLY A 320 -5.63 9.14 -3.37
N VAL A 321 -6.20 10.35 -3.43
CA VAL A 321 -7.20 10.82 -2.45
C VAL A 321 -8.64 10.67 -2.96
N SER A 322 -8.83 10.31 -4.24
CA SER A 322 -10.15 10.31 -4.88
C SER A 322 -11.03 9.10 -4.56
N ASP A 323 -10.49 8.06 -3.93
CA ASP A 323 -11.24 6.88 -3.54
C ASP A 323 -11.24 6.71 -2.01
N PRO A 324 -12.31 7.21 -1.32
CA PRO A 324 -12.42 7.11 0.13
C PRO A 324 -12.47 5.67 0.66
N GLU A 325 -12.81 4.70 -0.18
CA GLU A 325 -12.89 3.29 0.20
C GLU A 325 -11.52 2.61 0.21
N ASN A 326 -10.56 3.15 -0.53
CA ASN A 326 -9.20 2.62 -0.67
C ASN A 326 -8.13 3.46 0.05
N THR A 327 -8.50 4.56 0.68
CA THR A 327 -7.56 5.41 1.41
C THR A 327 -7.52 5.02 2.88
N PHE A 328 -6.33 4.82 3.39
CA PHE A 328 -6.04 4.60 4.81
C PHE A 328 -6.27 5.87 5.66
N PHE A 329 -6.46 7.03 5.00
CA PHE A 329 -6.66 8.34 5.62
C PHE A 329 -7.99 8.96 5.20
#